data_c248edfa28a138b9ea5907e761199233
#
_entry.id   c248edfa28a138b9ea5907e761199233
#
_cell.length_a   1.000
_cell.length_b   1.000
_cell.length_c   1.000
_cell.angle_alpha   90.00
_cell.angle_beta   90.00
_cell.angle_gamma   90.00
#
_symmetry.space_group_name_H-M   'P 1'
#
loop_
_entity.id
_entity.type
_entity.pdbx_description
1 polymer ?
#
loop_
_entity_poly.entity_id
_entity_poly.type
_entity_poly.pdbx_seq_one_letter_code
_entity_poly.pdbx_strand_id
1 'polypeptide(L)'
;MTNTITSVVDTYIAAWNETDAERRVVLVAETFTDDARYVDPLMSGEGVDGIAAMIGAAQSQFPGHRFELSFGPDTHNDVVRFAWTLRGDGAPVASGVDFATVDADGRLRNVTGFLETA
;
A
#
# COMPACT_ATOMS: atom_id res chain seq x y z
N MET A 1 9.99 20.99 0.51
CA MET A 1 8.79 20.63 1.23
C MET A 1 8.79 19.14 1.58
N THR A 2 8.58 18.84 2.83
CA THR A 2 8.53 17.45 3.25
C THR A 2 7.18 16.84 2.91
N ASN A 3 7.19 15.59 2.50
CA ASN A 3 5.97 14.83 2.34
C ASN A 3 5.36 14.59 3.71
N THR A 4 4.06 14.80 3.81
CA THR A 4 3.36 14.45 5.03
C THR A 4 3.06 12.96 5.02
N ILE A 5 2.82 12.41 6.19
CA ILE A 5 2.40 11.01 6.32
C ILE A 5 1.10 10.78 5.54
N THR A 6 0.17 11.73 5.60
CA THR A 6 -1.07 11.62 4.83
C THR A 6 -0.78 11.50 3.33
N SER A 7 0.16 12.30 2.84
CA SER A 7 0.52 12.31 1.42
C SER A 7 1.12 10.98 0.98
N VAL A 8 2.01 10.39 1.78
CA VAL A 8 2.63 9.11 1.39
C VAL A 8 1.62 7.96 1.46
N VAL A 9 0.69 7.99 2.40
CA VAL A 9 -0.37 6.99 2.49
C VAL A 9 -1.33 7.12 1.30
N ASP A 10 -1.66 8.35 0.89
CA ASP A 10 -2.48 8.56 -0.30
C ASP A 10 -1.81 8.01 -1.55
N THR A 11 -0.50 8.23 -1.70
CA THR A 11 0.25 7.69 -2.83
C THR A 11 0.33 6.17 -2.76
N TYR A 12 0.44 5.61 -1.57
CA TYR A 12 0.40 4.17 -1.35
C TYR A 12 -0.90 3.57 -1.88
N ILE A 13 -2.03 4.13 -1.49
CA ILE A 13 -3.34 3.66 -1.97
C ILE A 13 -3.44 3.84 -3.50
N ALA A 14 -2.94 4.96 -4.02
CA ALA A 14 -2.94 5.19 -5.46
C ALA A 14 -2.12 4.12 -6.21
N ALA A 15 -1.00 3.69 -5.65
CA ALA A 15 -0.18 2.64 -6.25
C ALA A 15 -0.93 1.31 -6.33
N TRP A 16 -1.66 0.97 -5.27
CA TRP A 16 -2.45 -0.26 -5.24
C TRP A 16 -3.62 -0.22 -6.22
N ASN A 17 -4.06 0.97 -6.62
CA ASN A 17 -5.16 1.15 -7.57
C ASN A 17 -4.72 1.39 -9.00
N GLU A 18 -3.42 1.63 -9.23
CA GLU A 18 -2.94 1.94 -10.56
C GLU A 18 -2.87 0.70 -11.43
N THR A 19 -3.67 0.66 -12.50
CA THR A 19 -3.73 -0.51 -13.38
C THR A 19 -2.71 -0.48 -14.51
N ASP A 20 -2.12 0.66 -14.79
CA ASP A 20 -1.05 0.76 -15.78
C ASP A 20 0.28 0.35 -15.12
N ALA A 21 0.93 -0.69 -15.66
CA ALA A 21 2.12 -1.26 -15.03
C ALA A 21 3.28 -0.26 -14.93
N GLU A 22 3.47 0.57 -15.95
CA GLU A 22 4.56 1.55 -15.93
C GLU A 22 4.32 2.65 -14.91
N ARG A 23 3.08 3.15 -14.82
CA ARG A 23 2.73 4.16 -13.81
C ARG A 23 2.79 3.58 -12.41
N ARG A 24 2.44 2.32 -12.26
CA ARG A 24 2.49 1.65 -10.97
C ARG A 24 3.92 1.64 -10.43
N VAL A 25 4.89 1.31 -11.27
CA VAL A 25 6.30 1.32 -10.86
C VAL A 25 6.72 2.72 -10.39
N VAL A 26 6.29 3.76 -11.09
CA VAL A 26 6.61 5.13 -10.69
C VAL A 26 6.00 5.45 -9.31
N LEU A 27 4.74 5.11 -9.10
CA LEU A 27 4.08 5.36 -7.82
C LEU A 27 4.72 4.56 -6.68
N VAL A 28 5.11 3.31 -6.94
CA VAL A 28 5.81 2.49 -5.95
C VAL A 28 7.16 3.12 -5.61
N ALA A 29 7.90 3.60 -6.59
CA ALA A 29 9.19 4.25 -6.35
C ALA A 29 9.06 5.54 -5.55
N GLU A 30 7.95 6.26 -5.71
CA GLU A 30 7.68 7.46 -4.93
C GLU A 30 7.27 7.15 -3.49
N THR A 31 6.66 6.00 -3.29
CA THR A 31 6.07 5.61 -1.99
C THR A 31 7.06 4.85 -1.11
N PHE A 32 7.85 3.97 -1.72
CA PHE A 32 8.71 3.03 -0.99
C PHE A 32 10.18 3.34 -1.20
N THR A 33 10.99 2.98 -0.21
CA THR A 33 12.45 3.03 -0.38
C THR A 33 12.88 1.95 -1.38
N ASP A 34 14.10 2.09 -1.92
CA ASP A 34 14.61 1.17 -2.92
C ASP A 34 14.76 -0.26 -2.39
N ASP A 35 14.97 -0.40 -1.10
CA ASP A 35 15.13 -1.70 -0.42
C ASP A 35 13.91 -2.09 0.41
N ALA A 36 12.76 -1.50 0.13
CA ALA A 36 11.56 -1.72 0.91
C ALA A 36 11.10 -3.17 0.86
N ARG A 37 10.39 -3.57 1.90
CA ARG A 37 9.80 -4.90 1.99
C ARG A 37 8.33 -4.76 2.35
N TYR A 38 7.52 -5.58 1.70
CA TYR A 38 6.10 -5.70 2.00
C TYR A 38 5.80 -7.16 2.31
N VAL A 39 4.98 -7.40 3.33
CA VAL A 39 4.50 -8.75 3.64
C VAL A 39 3.09 -8.66 4.22
N ASP A 40 2.24 -9.57 3.78
CA ASP A 40 0.95 -9.81 4.41
C ASP A 40 0.70 -11.34 4.41
N PRO A 41 -0.45 -11.83 4.91
CA PRO A 41 -0.67 -13.27 4.99
C PRO A 41 -0.69 -14.01 3.66
N LEU A 42 -0.89 -13.30 2.55
CA LEU A 42 -1.05 -13.92 1.23
C LEU A 42 0.12 -13.70 0.30
N MET A 43 0.92 -12.64 0.50
CA MET A 43 1.95 -12.27 -0.46
C MET A 43 3.06 -11.47 0.18
N SER A 44 4.18 -11.35 -0.54
CA SER A 44 5.30 -10.51 -0.13
C SER A 44 6.01 -9.98 -1.37
N GLY A 45 6.74 -8.89 -1.19
CA GLY A 45 7.55 -8.31 -2.25
C GLY A 45 8.69 -7.50 -1.67
N GLU A 46 9.79 -7.42 -2.42
CA GLU A 46 10.95 -6.65 -2.02
C GLU A 46 11.38 -5.75 -3.16
N GLY A 47 11.78 -4.53 -2.81
CA GLY A 47 12.21 -3.53 -3.77
C GLY A 47 11.07 -3.01 -4.61
N VAL A 48 11.35 -1.98 -5.39
CA VAL A 48 10.33 -1.32 -6.20
C VAL A 48 9.70 -2.28 -7.20
N ASP A 49 10.52 -2.99 -7.97
CA ASP A 49 10.01 -3.89 -9.00
C ASP A 49 9.24 -5.07 -8.39
N GLY A 50 9.74 -5.63 -7.30
CA GLY A 50 9.07 -6.75 -6.64
C GLY A 50 7.72 -6.36 -6.06
N ILE A 51 7.65 -5.20 -5.43
CA ILE A 51 6.41 -4.70 -4.86
C ILE A 51 5.42 -4.34 -5.97
N ALA A 52 5.88 -3.68 -7.03
CA ALA A 52 5.01 -3.32 -8.16
C ALA A 52 4.41 -4.58 -8.82
N ALA A 53 5.22 -5.62 -9.00
CA ALA A 53 4.74 -6.87 -9.59
C ALA A 53 3.73 -7.57 -8.67
N MET A 54 3.99 -7.55 -7.38
CA MET A 54 3.08 -8.12 -6.39
C MET A 54 1.71 -7.42 -6.43
N ILE A 55 1.71 -6.10 -6.50
CA ILE A 55 0.47 -5.33 -6.58
C ILE A 55 -0.30 -5.69 -7.86
N GLY A 56 0.40 -5.81 -8.98
CA GLY A 56 -0.21 -6.21 -10.23
C GLY A 56 -0.88 -7.58 -10.14
N ALA A 57 -0.23 -8.52 -9.48
CA ALA A 57 -0.79 -9.85 -9.27
C ALA A 57 -2.05 -9.78 -8.39
N ALA A 58 -2.04 -8.96 -7.36
CA ALA A 58 -3.22 -8.78 -6.51
C ALA A 58 -4.39 -8.19 -7.29
N GLN A 59 -4.13 -7.19 -8.13
CA GLN A 59 -5.17 -6.60 -8.96
C GLN A 59 -5.81 -7.62 -9.90
N SER A 60 -5.02 -8.55 -10.41
CA SER A 60 -5.52 -9.60 -11.31
C SER A 60 -6.51 -10.53 -10.63
N GLN A 61 -6.45 -10.66 -9.32
CA GLN A 61 -7.39 -11.48 -8.56
C GLN A 61 -8.74 -10.79 -8.35
N PHE A 62 -8.77 -9.47 -8.47
CA PHE A 62 -9.96 -8.68 -8.19
C PHE A 62 -10.16 -7.61 -9.27
N PRO A 63 -10.42 -8.04 -10.52
CA PRO A 63 -10.62 -7.08 -11.61
C PRO A 63 -11.79 -6.14 -11.31
N GLY A 64 -11.60 -4.86 -11.60
CA GLY A 64 -12.63 -3.85 -11.38
C GLY A 64 -12.80 -3.39 -9.94
N HIS A 65 -11.99 -3.91 -9.03
CA HIS A 65 -12.05 -3.50 -7.62
C HIS A 65 -11.02 -2.41 -7.35
N ARG A 66 -11.23 -1.69 -6.26
CA ARG A 66 -10.29 -0.65 -5.85
C ARG A 66 -10.12 -0.65 -4.33
N PHE A 67 -8.96 -0.19 -3.90
CA PHE A 67 -8.65 -0.02 -2.49
C PHE A 67 -9.03 1.39 -2.06
N GLU A 68 -9.59 1.51 -0.87
CA GLU A 68 -9.96 2.78 -0.27
C GLU A 68 -9.44 2.84 1.14
N LEU A 69 -8.90 4.00 1.53
CA LEU A 69 -8.48 4.22 2.90
C LEU A 69 -9.74 4.31 3.77
N SER A 70 -9.83 3.50 4.80
CA SER A 70 -10.99 3.46 5.69
C SER A 70 -10.70 4.04 7.07
N PHE A 71 -9.43 4.13 7.47
CA PHE A 71 -9.04 4.67 8.76
C PHE A 71 -7.58 5.12 8.72
N GLY A 72 -7.32 6.25 9.33
CA GLY A 72 -5.97 6.74 9.52
C GLY A 72 -5.55 7.72 8.43
N PRO A 73 -4.25 7.99 8.29
CA PRO A 73 -3.17 7.35 9.03
C PRO A 73 -3.07 7.82 10.47
N ASP A 74 -2.61 6.92 11.32
CA ASP A 74 -2.27 7.16 12.71
C ASP A 74 -0.77 6.96 12.82
N THR A 75 -0.04 7.94 13.37
CA THR A 75 1.42 7.93 13.32
C THR A 75 2.04 8.47 14.60
N HIS A 76 3.17 7.91 14.95
CA HIS A 76 4.07 8.47 15.93
C HIS A 76 5.48 7.98 15.60
N ASN A 77 6.49 8.75 15.97
CA ASN A 77 7.88 8.41 15.66
C ASN A 77 8.03 8.12 14.17
N ASP A 78 8.62 6.98 13.81
CA ASP A 78 8.79 6.58 12.41
C ASP A 78 7.82 5.48 11.98
N VAL A 79 6.73 5.27 12.72
CA VAL A 79 5.74 4.25 12.39
C VAL A 79 4.41 4.88 12.00
N VAL A 80 3.69 4.19 11.13
CA VAL A 80 2.38 4.61 10.67
C VAL A 80 1.47 3.41 10.55
N ARG A 81 0.20 3.61 10.84
CA ARG A 81 -0.83 2.58 10.76
C ARG A 81 -2.04 3.15 10.04
N PHE A 82 -2.62 2.37 9.15
CA PHE A 82 -3.84 2.78 8.46
C PHE A 82 -4.61 1.53 8.03
N ALA A 83 -5.91 1.69 7.83
CA ALA A 83 -6.79 0.61 7.41
C ALA A 83 -7.35 0.89 6.03
N TRP A 84 -7.66 -0.18 5.31
CA TRP A 84 -8.18 -0.08 3.95
C TRP A 84 -9.30 -1.09 3.73
N THR A 85 -10.13 -0.82 2.74
CA THR A 85 -11.11 -1.75 2.22
C THR A 85 -10.89 -1.96 0.74
N LEU A 86 -11.25 -3.14 0.26
CA LEU A 86 -11.22 -3.46 -1.17
C LEU A 86 -12.67 -3.71 -1.60
N ARG A 87 -13.13 -2.96 -2.59
CA ARG A 87 -14.50 -3.08 -3.06
C ARG A 87 -14.62 -2.92 -4.57
N GLY A 88 -15.65 -3.57 -5.13
CA GLY A 88 -16.11 -3.32 -6.48
C GLY A 88 -17.35 -2.45 -6.43
N ASP A 89 -18.47 -2.94 -6.97
CA ASP A 89 -19.71 -2.17 -7.04
C ASP A 89 -20.58 -2.25 -5.80
N GLY A 90 -20.24 -3.12 -4.87
CA GLY A 90 -21.08 -3.35 -3.69
C GLY A 90 -20.31 -3.19 -2.39
N ALA A 91 -20.67 -4.00 -1.43
CA ALA A 91 -19.99 -4.02 -0.14
C ALA A 91 -18.53 -4.45 -0.28
N PRO A 92 -17.66 -4.05 0.65
CA PRO A 92 -16.27 -4.49 0.60
C PRO A 92 -16.14 -6.00 0.59
N VAL A 93 -15.20 -6.50 -0.21
CA VAL A 93 -14.91 -7.94 -0.29
C VAL A 93 -13.73 -8.33 0.59
N ALA A 94 -12.94 -7.35 1.02
CA ALA A 94 -11.80 -7.57 1.91
C ALA A 94 -11.49 -6.27 2.65
N SER A 95 -10.82 -6.40 3.78
CA SER A 95 -10.30 -5.26 4.51
C SER A 95 -9.04 -5.67 5.25
N GLY A 96 -8.27 -4.69 5.64
CA GLY A 96 -7.04 -4.95 6.37
C GLY A 96 -6.48 -3.71 7.04
N VAL A 97 -5.43 -3.94 7.79
CA VAL A 97 -4.67 -2.88 8.48
C VAL A 97 -3.21 -3.06 8.10
N ASP A 98 -2.56 -1.98 7.70
CA ASP A 98 -1.15 -1.97 7.37
C ASP A 98 -0.38 -1.15 8.39
N PHE A 99 0.77 -1.69 8.80
CA PHE A 99 1.72 -1.01 9.67
C PHE A 99 2.99 -0.81 8.87
N ALA A 100 3.54 0.39 8.92
CA ALA A 100 4.74 0.69 8.15
C ALA A 100 5.74 1.49 8.95
N THR A 101 7.02 1.38 8.56
CA THR A 101 8.06 2.29 9.04
C THR A 101 8.41 3.25 7.91
N VAL A 102 8.74 4.47 8.31
CA VAL A 102 9.05 5.57 7.39
C VAL A 102 10.51 5.95 7.56
N ASP A 103 11.22 6.13 6.46
CA ASP A 103 12.61 6.55 6.55
C ASP A 103 12.73 8.08 6.59
N ALA A 104 13.98 8.56 6.60
CA ALA A 104 14.26 9.99 6.80
C ALA A 104 13.70 10.87 5.66
N ASP A 105 13.49 10.34 4.47
CA ASP A 105 12.94 11.11 3.35
C ASP A 105 11.44 10.95 3.19
N GLY A 106 10.78 10.28 4.13
CA GLY A 106 9.32 10.16 4.15
C GLY A 106 8.76 8.99 3.35
N ARG A 107 9.61 8.12 2.83
CA ARG A 107 9.14 6.94 2.11
C ARG A 107 9.04 5.74 3.04
N LEU A 108 8.16 4.79 2.67
CA LEU A 108 7.93 3.59 3.47
C LEU A 108 9.05 2.60 3.26
N ARG A 109 9.57 2.05 4.36
CA ARG A 109 10.65 1.07 4.32
C ARG A 109 10.15 -0.35 4.48
N ASN A 110 9.33 -0.59 5.47
CA ASN A 110 8.74 -1.91 5.72
C ASN A 110 7.24 -1.71 5.88
N VAL A 111 6.48 -2.55 5.20
CA VAL A 111 5.03 -2.58 5.38
C VAL A 111 4.62 -3.98 5.74
N THR A 112 3.91 -4.12 6.86
CA THR A 112 3.36 -5.39 7.30
C THR A 112 1.84 -5.26 7.32
N GLY A 113 1.18 -6.09 6.54
CA GLY A 113 -0.27 -6.06 6.45
C GLY A 113 -0.93 -7.19 7.20
N PHE A 114 -2.09 -6.90 7.76
CA PHE A 114 -2.94 -7.90 8.40
C PHE A 114 -4.30 -7.84 7.72
N LEU A 115 -4.81 -9.01 7.35
CA LEU A 115 -6.15 -9.11 6.80
C LEU A 115 -7.14 -9.26 7.92
N GLU A 116 -8.23 -8.51 7.84
CA GLU A 116 -9.32 -8.64 8.79
C GLU A 116 -10.33 -9.60 8.23
N THR A 117 -10.72 -10.57 9.04
CA THR A 117 -11.75 -11.52 8.66
C THR A 117 -13.08 -11.04 9.20
N ALA A 118 -14.09 -11.22 8.39
CA ALA A 118 -15.45 -10.86 8.83
C ALA A 118 -15.93 -11.76 9.95
#